data_0710ec70d80e245663a3124ba4e02a30
#
_entry.id   0710ec70d80e245663a3124ba4e02a30
#
_cell.length_a   1.000
_cell.length_b   1.000
_cell.length_c   1.000
_cell.angle_alpha   90.00
_cell.angle_beta   90.00
_cell.angle_gamma   90.00
#
_symmetry.space_group_name_H-M   'P 1'
#
loop_
_entity.id
_entity.type
_entity.pdbx_description
1 polymer ?
#
loop_
_entity_poly.entity_id
_entity_poly.type
_entity_poly.pdbx_seq_one_letter_code
_entity_poly.pdbx_strand_id
1 'polypeptide(L)'
;MSRLLLAIGLCSTLISSALCDSNVTATRIADGFDFPLGSPDAEGYYKSRGFSIIGHLGEDWVSAAGPGVAYQKPVSAIGTGVVTLARDFRRAWGNVVVIRHAYLEGGQVKFVDSLYGHLDKILVAEGQPVNRGQQIGTVGNAHGLYPPHLHFEVHKNLTIGVVHTAFTRDFNNYQDPTTFVSTHRSLKISRDIVSVAMNTYVMPTFKGVPAKPAFHNTLVAKLSNSDAKKRWNLFSFGNN
;
A
#
# COMPACT_ATOMS: atom_id res chain seq x y z
N MET A 1 -45.54 -51.06 29.90
CA MET A 1 -44.64 -50.95 28.74
C MET A 1 -44.76 -49.52 28.19
N SER A 2 -43.89 -48.63 28.68
CA SER A 2 -43.89 -47.19 28.30
C SER A 2 -42.77 -46.95 27.36
N ARG A 3 -43.08 -46.48 26.13
CA ARG A 3 -42.07 -46.12 25.11
C ARG A 3 -41.68 -44.65 25.27
N LEU A 4 -40.43 -44.43 25.62
CA LEU A 4 -39.80 -43.11 25.70
C LEU A 4 -39.35 -42.70 24.29
N LEU A 5 -39.95 -41.64 23.72
CA LEU A 5 -39.56 -41.02 22.47
C LEU A 5 -38.49 -39.99 22.76
N LEU A 6 -37.29 -40.25 22.28
CA LEU A 6 -36.15 -39.32 22.34
C LEU A 6 -36.24 -38.36 21.14
N ALA A 7 -36.55 -37.10 21.38
CA ALA A 7 -36.53 -36.06 20.35
C ALA A 7 -35.09 -35.53 20.20
N ILE A 8 -34.44 -35.84 19.09
CA ILE A 8 -33.15 -35.27 18.72
C ILE A 8 -33.39 -33.89 18.08
N GLY A 9 -33.15 -32.85 18.87
CA GLY A 9 -33.17 -31.48 18.36
C GLY A 9 -31.96 -31.21 17.49
N LEU A 10 -32.17 -31.02 16.18
CA LEU A 10 -31.17 -30.57 15.22
C LEU A 10 -30.92 -29.08 15.49
N CYS A 11 -29.83 -28.76 16.16
CA CYS A 11 -29.36 -27.38 16.34
C CYS A 11 -28.69 -26.94 15.02
N SER A 12 -29.44 -26.29 14.13
CA SER A 12 -28.93 -25.68 12.93
C SER A 12 -28.14 -24.43 13.32
N THR A 13 -26.83 -24.56 13.42
CA THR A 13 -25.93 -23.39 13.53
C THR A 13 -25.93 -22.67 12.18
N LEU A 14 -26.69 -21.58 12.11
CA LEU A 14 -26.57 -20.60 11.02
C LEU A 14 -25.18 -19.98 11.13
N ILE A 15 -24.23 -20.50 10.34
CA ILE A 15 -22.98 -19.81 10.07
C ILE A 15 -23.34 -18.61 9.19
N SER A 16 -23.58 -17.47 9.84
CA SER A 16 -23.65 -16.19 9.14
C SER A 16 -22.29 -15.92 8.51
N SER A 17 -22.12 -16.26 7.23
CA SER A 17 -21.01 -15.79 6.42
C SER A 17 -21.16 -14.27 6.31
N ALA A 18 -20.50 -13.54 7.21
CA ALA A 18 -20.29 -12.11 7.02
C ALA A 18 -19.59 -11.96 5.67
N LEU A 19 -20.31 -11.48 4.67
CA LEU A 19 -19.75 -11.04 3.40
C LEU A 19 -18.69 -9.99 3.76
N CYS A 20 -17.41 -10.39 3.70
CA CYS A 20 -16.31 -9.47 3.84
C CYS A 20 -16.41 -8.53 2.63
N ASP A 21 -16.79 -7.27 2.85
CA ASP A 21 -16.72 -6.26 1.83
C ASP A 21 -15.27 -6.20 1.33
N SER A 22 -15.01 -6.78 0.15
CA SER A 22 -13.67 -6.90 -0.44
C SER A 22 -13.05 -5.54 -0.79
N ASN A 23 -13.81 -4.46 -0.60
CA ASN A 23 -13.42 -3.10 -0.94
C ASN A 23 -12.88 -2.30 0.26
N VAL A 24 -12.88 -2.88 1.46
CA VAL A 24 -12.39 -2.20 2.68
C VAL A 24 -11.52 -3.15 3.48
N THR A 25 -10.41 -2.63 3.99
CA THR A 25 -9.55 -3.33 4.95
C THR A 25 -9.19 -2.39 6.11
N ALA A 26 -8.50 -2.89 7.13
CA ALA A 26 -8.13 -2.11 8.29
C ALA A 26 -6.61 -1.94 8.38
N THR A 27 -6.15 -0.75 8.81
CA THR A 27 -4.75 -0.50 9.10
C THR A 27 -4.60 0.31 10.38
N ARG A 28 -3.41 0.22 11.00
CA ARG A 28 -3.02 1.13 12.08
C ARG A 28 -2.66 2.49 11.49
N ILE A 29 -2.81 3.53 12.31
CA ILE A 29 -2.29 4.85 12.00
C ILE A 29 -0.76 4.80 12.05
N ALA A 30 -0.10 5.31 11.02
CA ALA A 30 1.35 5.39 10.94
C ALA A 30 1.90 6.37 11.99
N ASP A 31 2.99 5.99 12.63
CA ASP A 31 3.73 6.77 13.63
C ASP A 31 4.88 7.59 13.03
N GLY A 32 5.03 7.50 11.73
CA GLY A 32 6.03 8.22 10.94
C GLY A 32 6.39 7.49 9.67
N PHE A 33 7.31 8.10 8.91
CA PHE A 33 7.74 7.62 7.60
C PHE A 33 9.26 7.62 7.48
N ASP A 34 9.82 6.60 6.79
CA ASP A 34 11.23 6.43 6.48
C ASP A 34 11.46 6.41 4.98
N PHE A 35 12.70 6.58 4.54
CA PHE A 35 13.03 6.38 3.14
C PHE A 35 12.95 4.90 2.74
N PRO A 36 12.55 4.58 1.49
CA PRO A 36 12.30 3.20 1.07
C PRO A 36 13.57 2.39 0.80
N LEU A 37 14.71 3.05 0.58
CA LEU A 37 16.03 2.44 0.38
C LEU A 37 17.00 2.97 1.44
N GLY A 38 17.92 2.12 1.92
CA GLY A 38 18.84 2.51 2.99
C GLY A 38 18.09 3.02 4.22
N SER A 39 16.94 2.42 4.51
CA SER A 39 16.05 2.83 5.60
C SER A 39 16.79 2.84 6.95
N PRO A 40 16.51 3.81 7.81
CA PRO A 40 15.48 4.85 7.69
C PRO A 40 15.90 6.10 6.90
N ASP A 41 17.18 6.37 6.70
CA ASP A 41 17.72 7.68 6.33
C ASP A 41 18.30 7.73 4.90
N ALA A 42 17.96 6.76 4.06
CA ALA A 42 18.47 6.58 2.69
C ALA A 42 20.00 6.34 2.63
N GLU A 43 20.57 5.72 3.67
CA GLU A 43 21.99 5.46 3.74
C GLU A 43 22.49 4.64 2.55
N GLY A 44 23.52 5.17 1.85
CA GLY A 44 24.09 4.53 0.66
C GLY A 44 23.30 4.73 -0.63
N TYR A 45 22.27 5.58 -0.65
CA TYR A 45 21.45 5.87 -1.82
C TYR A 45 21.29 7.37 -2.05
N TYR A 46 21.05 7.75 -3.31
CA TYR A 46 20.76 9.13 -3.69
C TYR A 46 19.76 9.20 -4.84
N LYS A 47 19.16 10.36 -5.03
CA LYS A 47 18.24 10.63 -6.13
C LYS A 47 19.03 10.95 -7.41
N SER A 48 18.93 10.07 -8.40
CA SER A 48 19.46 10.35 -9.75
C SER A 48 18.52 11.27 -10.54
N ARG A 49 17.21 11.24 -10.21
CA ARG A 49 16.18 12.12 -10.76
C ARG A 49 15.19 12.48 -9.68
N GLY A 50 14.96 13.77 -9.49
CA GLY A 50 14.03 14.29 -8.48
C GLY A 50 12.60 14.42 -8.98
N PHE A 51 11.70 14.71 -8.04
CA PHE A 51 10.30 15.03 -8.32
C PHE A 51 10.17 16.35 -9.10
N SER A 52 9.28 16.34 -10.10
CA SER A 52 8.89 17.52 -10.86
C SER A 52 7.47 17.37 -11.37
N ILE A 53 6.58 18.28 -10.98
CA ILE A 53 5.16 18.24 -11.36
C ILE A 53 4.94 18.30 -12.88
N ILE A 54 5.87 18.90 -13.62
CA ILE A 54 5.79 19.03 -15.08
C ILE A 54 6.50 17.90 -15.84
N GLY A 55 7.30 17.08 -15.17
CA GLY A 55 8.16 16.10 -15.86
C GLY A 55 8.21 14.72 -15.24
N HIS A 56 8.40 14.62 -13.91
CA HIS A 56 8.64 13.37 -13.21
C HIS A 56 7.90 13.34 -11.89
N LEU A 57 6.80 12.60 -11.81
CA LEU A 57 5.86 12.64 -10.68
C LEU A 57 6.33 11.84 -9.45
N GLY A 58 7.57 11.36 -9.48
CA GLY A 58 8.24 10.65 -8.41
C GLY A 58 9.72 10.99 -8.31
N GLU A 59 10.47 10.13 -7.69
CA GLU A 59 11.92 10.19 -7.53
C GLU A 59 12.55 8.87 -7.97
N ASP A 60 13.67 8.93 -8.71
CA ASP A 60 14.45 7.75 -9.09
C ASP A 60 15.68 7.65 -8.17
N TRP A 61 15.72 6.57 -7.40
CA TRP A 61 16.74 6.32 -6.37
C TRP A 61 17.72 5.24 -6.81
N VAL A 62 19.01 5.53 -6.71
CA VAL A 62 20.13 4.65 -7.10
C VAL A 62 21.14 4.49 -5.97
N SER A 63 21.99 3.47 -6.05
CA SER A 63 23.06 3.25 -5.08
C SER A 63 24.21 4.23 -5.27
N ALA A 64 24.72 4.81 -4.18
CA ALA A 64 25.95 5.62 -4.16
C ALA A 64 27.21 4.78 -4.42
N ALA A 65 27.14 3.45 -4.27
CA ALA A 65 28.27 2.56 -4.54
C ALA A 65 28.51 2.30 -6.05
N GLY A 66 27.64 2.85 -6.91
CA GLY A 66 27.84 2.82 -8.36
C GLY A 66 26.67 2.26 -9.17
N PRO A 67 26.75 2.36 -10.51
CA PRO A 67 25.72 1.88 -11.42
C PRO A 67 25.43 0.40 -11.23
N GLY A 68 24.14 0.02 -11.21
CA GLY A 68 23.69 -1.37 -11.11
C GLY A 68 23.75 -1.97 -9.70
N VAL A 69 24.47 -1.37 -8.74
CA VAL A 69 24.63 -1.92 -7.38
C VAL A 69 23.30 -1.94 -6.60
N ALA A 70 22.35 -1.10 -6.97
CA ALA A 70 21.01 -1.10 -6.40
C ALA A 70 20.19 -2.37 -6.77
N TYR A 71 20.52 -3.07 -7.85
CA TYR A 71 19.75 -4.23 -8.31
C TYR A 71 19.57 -5.28 -7.23
N GLN A 72 18.33 -5.74 -7.04
CA GLN A 72 17.91 -6.73 -6.03
C GLN A 72 18.13 -6.30 -4.56
N LYS A 73 18.53 -5.06 -4.29
CA LYS A 73 18.59 -4.54 -2.93
C LYS A 73 17.18 -4.40 -2.34
N PRO A 74 17.03 -4.55 -1.00
CA PRO A 74 15.73 -4.45 -0.34
C PRO A 74 15.06 -3.10 -0.56
N VAL A 75 13.74 -3.13 -0.82
CA VAL A 75 12.84 -1.98 -0.80
C VAL A 75 11.90 -2.14 0.37
N SER A 76 11.80 -1.13 1.22
CA SER A 76 11.00 -1.14 2.45
C SER A 76 9.77 -0.25 2.34
N ALA A 77 8.68 -0.62 3.03
CA ALA A 77 7.52 0.23 3.23
C ALA A 77 7.94 1.48 4.02
N ILE A 78 7.62 2.66 3.51
CA ILE A 78 7.99 3.93 4.17
C ILE A 78 7.29 4.13 5.51
N GLY A 79 6.12 3.54 5.72
CA GLY A 79 5.31 3.66 6.93
C GLY A 79 4.41 2.45 7.11
N THR A 80 3.78 2.35 8.29
CA THR A 80 2.71 1.39 8.55
C THR A 80 1.53 1.68 7.63
N GLY A 81 0.95 0.63 7.02
CA GLY A 81 -0.16 0.77 6.07
C GLY A 81 -0.69 -0.56 5.59
N VAL A 82 -1.41 -0.53 4.47
CA VAL A 82 -1.92 -1.71 3.79
C VAL A 82 -1.58 -1.68 2.31
N VAL A 83 -1.19 -2.81 1.77
CA VAL A 83 -0.91 -2.97 0.34
C VAL A 83 -2.22 -2.91 -0.43
N THR A 84 -2.39 -1.87 -1.24
CA THR A 84 -3.60 -1.66 -2.06
C THR A 84 -3.43 -2.12 -3.50
N LEU A 85 -2.18 -2.32 -3.94
CA LEU A 85 -1.84 -2.84 -5.25
C LEU A 85 -0.48 -3.54 -5.20
N ALA A 86 -0.39 -4.76 -5.76
CA ALA A 86 0.85 -5.53 -5.85
C ALA A 86 0.79 -6.41 -7.09
N ARG A 87 1.30 -5.92 -8.23
CA ARG A 87 1.27 -6.66 -9.51
C ARG A 87 2.26 -6.17 -10.54
N ASP A 88 2.49 -7.01 -11.55
CA ASP A 88 3.27 -6.65 -12.73
C ASP A 88 2.39 -5.94 -13.76
N PHE A 89 2.74 -4.70 -14.07
CA PHE A 89 2.13 -3.91 -15.16
C PHE A 89 2.88 -4.05 -16.47
N ARG A 90 4.01 -4.75 -16.47
CA ARG A 90 4.89 -4.91 -17.62
C ARG A 90 5.38 -3.56 -18.18
N ARG A 91 6.01 -3.57 -19.36
CA ARG A 91 6.50 -2.34 -20.01
C ARG A 91 7.23 -1.42 -19.04
N ALA A 92 6.96 -0.11 -19.13
CA ALA A 92 7.66 0.91 -18.37
C ALA A 92 7.49 0.82 -16.85
N TRP A 93 6.42 0.24 -16.34
CA TRP A 93 6.22 0.10 -14.89
C TRP A 93 6.91 -1.13 -14.29
N GLY A 94 6.90 -2.28 -15.00
CA GLY A 94 7.31 -3.55 -14.42
C GLY A 94 6.47 -3.93 -13.20
N ASN A 95 7.10 -4.53 -12.21
CA ASN A 95 6.46 -4.84 -10.93
C ASN A 95 6.26 -3.57 -10.09
N VAL A 96 5.04 -3.41 -9.57
CA VAL A 96 4.64 -2.24 -8.76
C VAL A 96 3.97 -2.70 -7.48
N VAL A 97 4.31 -2.04 -6.37
CA VAL A 97 3.59 -2.09 -5.11
C VAL A 97 3.07 -0.69 -4.80
N VAL A 98 1.81 -0.59 -4.32
CA VAL A 98 1.27 0.64 -3.73
C VAL A 98 0.78 0.32 -2.33
N ILE A 99 1.15 1.17 -1.37
CA ILE A 99 0.75 1.05 0.03
C ILE A 99 -0.02 2.29 0.41
N ARG A 100 -1.21 2.10 0.99
CA ARG A 100 -2.01 3.17 1.57
C ARG A 100 -1.72 3.29 3.05
N HIS A 101 -1.35 4.49 3.45
CA HIS A 101 -1.05 4.85 4.81
C HIS A 101 -2.15 5.76 5.36
N ALA A 102 -2.53 5.53 6.62
CA ALA A 102 -3.32 6.48 7.41
C ALA A 102 -2.39 7.15 8.43
N TYR A 103 -2.45 8.45 8.59
CA TYR A 103 -1.62 9.19 9.53
C TYR A 103 -2.38 10.38 10.14
N LEU A 104 -1.90 10.88 11.28
CA LEU A 104 -2.51 12.03 11.95
C LEU A 104 -1.75 13.31 11.57
N GLU A 105 -2.48 14.27 11.03
CA GLU A 105 -1.97 15.61 10.79
C GLU A 105 -3.02 16.66 11.16
N GLY A 106 -2.65 17.65 11.97
CA GLY A 106 -3.60 18.67 12.46
C GLY A 106 -4.78 18.10 13.27
N GLY A 107 -4.58 16.93 13.93
CA GLY A 107 -5.65 16.26 14.70
C GLY A 107 -6.66 15.47 13.83
N GLN A 108 -6.46 15.41 12.53
CA GLN A 108 -7.29 14.69 11.59
C GLN A 108 -6.56 13.47 11.02
N VAL A 109 -7.29 12.38 10.75
CA VAL A 109 -6.76 11.24 10.00
C VAL A 109 -6.72 11.61 8.53
N LYS A 110 -5.52 11.58 7.96
CA LYS A 110 -5.27 11.74 6.52
C LYS A 110 -4.78 10.44 5.92
N PHE A 111 -4.91 10.34 4.62
CA PHE A 111 -4.45 9.19 3.84
C PHE A 111 -3.50 9.63 2.74
N VAL A 112 -2.53 8.76 2.43
CA VAL A 112 -1.58 8.94 1.34
C VAL A 112 -1.21 7.58 0.79
N ASP A 113 -0.96 7.50 -0.52
CA ASP A 113 -0.43 6.31 -1.16
C ASP A 113 1.05 6.50 -1.47
N SER A 114 1.87 5.50 -1.14
CA SER A 114 3.25 5.39 -1.61
C SER A 114 3.33 4.34 -2.70
N LEU A 115 3.94 4.67 -3.84
CA LEU A 115 4.12 3.79 -4.98
C LEU A 115 5.61 3.45 -5.14
N TYR A 116 5.88 2.17 -5.36
CA TYR A 116 7.22 1.59 -5.58
C TYR A 116 7.21 0.90 -6.94
N GLY A 117 7.88 1.49 -7.92
CA GLY A 117 7.93 1.01 -9.30
C GLY A 117 9.24 0.32 -9.67
N HIS A 118 9.22 -0.36 -10.82
CA HIS A 118 10.35 -1.04 -11.46
C HIS A 118 10.95 -2.19 -10.63
N LEU A 119 10.20 -2.74 -9.67
CA LEU A 119 10.69 -3.80 -8.77
C LEU A 119 11.11 -5.06 -9.54
N ASP A 120 12.14 -5.74 -9.04
CA ASP A 120 12.53 -7.09 -9.50
C ASP A 120 11.57 -8.13 -8.92
N LYS A 121 11.33 -8.09 -7.60
CA LYS A 121 10.41 -8.98 -6.90
C LYS A 121 9.42 -8.21 -6.06
N ILE A 122 8.17 -8.70 -6.04
CA ILE A 122 7.14 -8.32 -5.09
C ILE A 122 7.12 -9.36 -3.98
N LEU A 123 7.19 -8.94 -2.71
CA LEU A 123 7.24 -9.83 -1.54
C LEU A 123 6.00 -9.70 -0.65
N VAL A 124 4.99 -8.96 -1.10
CA VAL A 124 3.74 -8.71 -0.38
C VAL A 124 2.55 -8.89 -1.31
N ALA A 125 1.36 -9.05 -0.74
CA ALA A 125 0.10 -9.24 -1.48
C ALA A 125 -0.89 -8.11 -1.24
N GLU A 126 -1.80 -7.86 -2.19
CA GLU A 126 -2.92 -6.92 -2.03
C GLU A 126 -3.78 -7.31 -0.81
N GLY A 127 -4.12 -6.33 0.02
CA GLY A 127 -4.82 -6.51 1.29
C GLY A 127 -3.91 -6.81 2.48
N GLN A 128 -2.63 -7.06 2.28
CA GLN A 128 -1.68 -7.36 3.35
C GLN A 128 -1.35 -6.09 4.15
N PRO A 129 -1.51 -6.09 5.49
CA PRO A 129 -0.94 -5.06 6.35
C PRO A 129 0.59 -5.13 6.33
N VAL A 130 1.24 -3.98 6.38
CA VAL A 130 2.69 -3.85 6.46
C VAL A 130 3.09 -2.88 7.57
N ASN A 131 4.23 -3.13 8.19
CA ASN A 131 4.81 -2.24 9.15
C ASN A 131 5.83 -1.28 8.48
N ARG A 132 6.07 -0.13 9.10
CA ARG A 132 7.15 0.79 8.74
C ARG A 132 8.49 0.03 8.71
N GLY A 133 9.27 0.20 7.64
CA GLY A 133 10.55 -0.49 7.44
C GLY A 133 10.46 -1.95 7.01
N GLN A 134 9.26 -2.54 6.91
CA GLN A 134 9.10 -3.90 6.42
C GLN A 134 9.51 -4.00 4.96
N GLN A 135 10.33 -5.01 4.61
CA GLN A 135 10.67 -5.28 3.22
C GLN A 135 9.43 -5.70 2.42
N ILE A 136 9.21 -5.04 1.28
CA ILE A 136 8.05 -5.24 0.39
C ILE A 136 8.42 -5.72 -1.00
N GLY A 137 9.68 -5.60 -1.36
CA GLY A 137 10.19 -5.99 -2.66
C GLY A 137 11.70 -5.81 -2.76
N THR A 138 12.20 -5.88 -3.98
CA THR A 138 13.60 -5.59 -4.30
C THR A 138 13.71 -4.67 -5.49
N VAL A 139 14.75 -3.84 -5.52
CA VAL A 139 15.03 -2.93 -6.64
C VAL A 139 15.19 -3.71 -7.93
N GLY A 140 14.53 -3.28 -8.98
CA GLY A 140 14.59 -3.88 -10.30
C GLY A 140 14.95 -2.89 -11.40
N ASN A 141 14.48 -3.18 -12.61
CA ASN A 141 14.84 -2.46 -13.83
C ASN A 141 13.71 -2.50 -14.88
N ALA A 142 12.45 -2.69 -14.45
CA ALA A 142 11.28 -2.87 -15.31
C ALA A 142 11.51 -3.95 -16.40
N HIS A 143 11.93 -5.16 -16.00
CA HIS A 143 12.25 -6.29 -16.87
C HIS A 143 13.36 -5.99 -17.90
N GLY A 144 14.36 -5.19 -17.52
CA GLY A 144 15.50 -4.84 -18.37
C GLY A 144 15.31 -3.57 -19.21
N LEU A 145 14.18 -2.86 -19.03
CA LEU A 145 13.91 -1.64 -19.80
C LEU A 145 14.77 -0.45 -19.36
N TYR A 146 15.13 -0.40 -18.07
CA TYR A 146 15.92 0.70 -17.47
C TYR A 146 17.15 0.16 -16.74
N PRO A 147 18.17 1.01 -16.51
CA PRO A 147 19.18 0.75 -15.49
C PRO A 147 18.52 0.53 -14.12
N PRO A 148 19.08 -0.34 -13.25
CA PRO A 148 18.51 -0.63 -11.96
C PRO A 148 18.32 0.60 -11.07
N HIS A 149 17.09 0.89 -10.66
CA HIS A 149 16.72 1.96 -9.74
C HIS A 149 15.33 1.69 -9.12
N LEU A 150 15.02 2.37 -8.05
CA LEU A 150 13.66 2.45 -7.51
C LEU A 150 13.01 3.73 -8.01
N HIS A 151 11.87 3.62 -8.69
CA HIS A 151 10.96 4.74 -8.92
C HIS A 151 9.99 4.82 -7.74
N PHE A 152 9.96 5.96 -7.05
CA PHE A 152 9.19 6.16 -5.82
C PHE A 152 8.29 7.40 -5.90
N GLU A 153 6.99 7.23 -5.63
CA GLU A 153 6.01 8.32 -5.66
C GLU A 153 5.21 8.41 -4.36
N VAL A 154 4.67 9.61 -4.09
CA VAL A 154 3.69 9.86 -3.02
C VAL A 154 2.47 10.55 -3.61
N HIS A 155 1.28 9.93 -3.46
CA HIS A 155 0.02 10.42 -4.00
C HIS A 155 -0.93 10.85 -2.88
N LYS A 156 -1.47 12.05 -2.98
CA LYS A 156 -2.59 12.53 -2.14
C LYS A 156 -3.93 12.02 -2.65
N ASN A 157 -4.06 11.91 -3.97
CA ASN A 157 -5.25 11.36 -4.60
C ASN A 157 -5.15 9.84 -4.67
N LEU A 158 -6.01 9.18 -3.91
CA LEU A 158 -6.01 7.74 -3.68
C LEU A 158 -6.60 6.92 -4.86
N THR A 159 -6.83 7.55 -6.01
CA THR A 159 -7.38 6.89 -7.20
C THR A 159 -6.40 6.79 -8.36
N ILE A 160 -5.20 7.35 -8.22
CA ILE A 160 -4.21 7.46 -9.30
C ILE A 160 -3.63 6.10 -9.69
N GLY A 161 -3.11 5.34 -8.73
CA GLY A 161 -2.37 4.11 -9.00
C GLY A 161 -1.22 4.36 -9.97
N VAL A 162 -1.23 3.67 -11.13
CA VAL A 162 -0.19 3.80 -12.18
C VAL A 162 -0.64 4.59 -13.42
N VAL A 163 -1.86 5.15 -13.43
CA VAL A 163 -2.45 5.82 -14.60
C VAL A 163 -2.38 7.33 -14.45
N HIS A 164 -1.21 7.90 -14.60
CA HIS A 164 -0.97 9.35 -14.45
C HIS A 164 -1.72 10.21 -15.48
N THR A 165 -1.94 9.66 -16.69
CA THR A 165 -2.57 10.41 -17.79
C THR A 165 -4.04 10.76 -17.55
N ALA A 166 -4.69 10.12 -16.59
CA ALA A 166 -6.08 10.39 -16.22
C ALA A 166 -6.23 11.55 -15.22
N PHE A 167 -5.13 12.11 -14.72
CA PHE A 167 -5.13 13.09 -13.65
C PHE A 167 -4.31 14.33 -14.01
N THR A 168 -4.71 15.49 -13.46
CA THR A 168 -3.91 16.70 -13.54
C THR A 168 -2.60 16.53 -12.77
N ARG A 169 -1.52 17.08 -13.33
CA ARG A 169 -0.21 17.09 -12.66
C ARG A 169 -0.15 18.32 -11.76
N ASP A 170 -0.59 18.16 -10.54
CA ASP A 170 -0.66 19.22 -9.54
C ASP A 170 -0.40 18.69 -8.12
N PHE A 171 -0.20 19.61 -7.18
CA PHE A 171 0.04 19.29 -5.77
C PHE A 171 -1.22 18.83 -5.00
N ASN A 172 -2.42 18.81 -5.63
CA ASN A 172 -3.59 18.17 -5.06
C ASN A 172 -3.53 16.64 -5.26
N ASN A 173 -2.93 16.21 -6.36
CA ASN A 173 -2.79 14.81 -6.73
C ASN A 173 -1.47 14.19 -6.25
N TYR A 174 -0.36 14.91 -6.38
CA TYR A 174 0.99 14.42 -6.13
C TYR A 174 1.70 15.24 -5.05
N GLN A 175 2.67 14.63 -4.41
CA GLN A 175 3.53 15.29 -3.43
C GLN A 175 4.98 14.89 -3.65
N ASP A 176 5.90 15.84 -3.44
CA ASP A 176 7.35 15.55 -3.44
C ASP A 176 7.67 14.50 -2.37
N PRO A 177 8.17 13.31 -2.75
CA PRO A 177 8.35 12.19 -1.84
C PRO A 177 9.36 12.50 -0.72
N THR A 178 10.50 13.12 -1.07
CA THR A 178 11.51 13.51 -0.06
C THR A 178 10.93 14.49 0.95
N THR A 179 10.20 15.51 0.47
CA THR A 179 9.56 16.49 1.37
C THR A 179 8.55 15.81 2.29
N PHE A 180 7.71 14.90 1.74
CA PHE A 180 6.74 14.16 2.56
C PHE A 180 7.43 13.35 3.64
N VAL A 181 8.39 12.49 3.29
CA VAL A 181 9.10 11.66 4.26
C VAL A 181 9.81 12.52 5.29
N SER A 182 10.55 13.55 4.88
CA SER A 182 11.36 14.38 5.79
C SER A 182 10.51 15.16 6.80
N THR A 183 9.31 15.61 6.40
CA THR A 183 8.41 16.36 7.28
C THR A 183 7.54 15.48 8.18
N HIS A 184 7.47 14.16 7.89
CA HIS A 184 6.63 13.21 8.61
C HIS A 184 7.44 12.08 9.27
N ARG A 185 8.72 12.31 9.59
CA ARG A 185 9.62 11.30 10.22
C ARG A 185 9.08 10.76 11.53
N SER A 186 8.46 11.59 12.32
CA SER A 186 7.90 11.24 13.63
C SER A 186 6.56 11.91 13.81
N LEU A 187 5.54 11.11 13.94
CA LEU A 187 4.17 11.56 14.13
C LEU A 187 3.66 11.13 15.51
N LYS A 188 2.55 11.74 15.93
CA LYS A 188 1.89 11.35 17.17
C LYS A 188 1.45 9.88 17.07
N ILE A 189 1.92 9.06 18.00
CA ILE A 189 1.53 7.65 18.08
C ILE A 189 0.04 7.56 18.40
N SER A 190 -0.70 6.82 17.57
CA SER A 190 -2.08 6.41 17.83
C SER A 190 -2.17 4.90 17.79
N ARG A 191 -3.00 4.34 18.68
CA ARG A 191 -3.35 2.92 18.67
C ARG A 191 -4.63 2.64 17.88
N ASP A 192 -5.20 3.67 17.27
CA ASP A 192 -6.44 3.54 16.51
C ASP A 192 -6.21 2.72 15.23
N ILE A 193 -7.25 1.99 14.89
CA ILE A 193 -7.34 1.25 13.65
C ILE A 193 -8.40 1.93 12.79
N VAL A 194 -8.07 2.20 11.55
CA VAL A 194 -8.95 2.88 10.61
C VAL A 194 -9.24 2.02 9.40
N SER A 195 -10.42 2.21 8.83
CA SER A 195 -10.80 1.57 7.58
C SER A 195 -10.14 2.23 6.39
N VAL A 196 -9.65 1.42 5.47
CA VAL A 196 -8.96 1.84 4.25
C VAL A 196 -9.72 1.27 3.06
N ALA A 197 -10.11 2.14 2.13
CA ALA A 197 -10.73 1.72 0.88
C ALA A 197 -9.70 1.02 -0.02
N MET A 198 -10.11 -0.12 -0.58
CA MET A 198 -9.36 -0.92 -1.54
C MET A 198 -9.93 -0.73 -2.95
N ASN A 199 -9.18 -1.13 -3.97
CA ASN A 199 -9.66 -1.13 -5.37
C ASN A 199 -10.15 0.23 -5.87
N THR A 200 -9.54 1.32 -5.42
CA THR A 200 -9.92 2.69 -5.77
C THR A 200 -9.29 3.18 -7.07
N TYR A 201 -8.30 2.48 -7.59
CA TYR A 201 -7.47 2.97 -8.70
C TYR A 201 -8.15 2.91 -10.05
N VAL A 202 -7.91 3.94 -10.85
CA VAL A 202 -8.12 3.88 -12.30
C VAL A 202 -7.12 2.87 -12.87
N MET A 203 -7.63 1.81 -13.48
CA MET A 203 -6.78 0.77 -14.06
C MET A 203 -6.50 1.03 -15.53
N PRO A 204 -5.28 0.72 -16.02
CA PRO A 204 -4.99 0.82 -17.44
C PRO A 204 -5.93 -0.09 -18.25
N THR A 205 -6.55 0.44 -19.29
CA THR A 205 -7.29 -0.39 -20.25
C THR A 205 -6.30 -1.06 -21.19
N PHE A 206 -6.09 -2.34 -21.03
CA PHE A 206 -5.36 -3.14 -22.03
C PHE A 206 -6.37 -3.63 -23.09
N LYS A 207 -6.06 -3.44 -24.39
CA LYS A 207 -6.91 -3.99 -25.48
C LYS A 207 -7.10 -5.50 -25.23
N GLY A 208 -8.36 -5.92 -25.09
CA GLY A 208 -8.73 -7.32 -24.91
C GLY A 208 -8.95 -7.78 -23.45
N VAL A 209 -8.78 -6.92 -22.45
CA VAL A 209 -9.12 -7.23 -21.04
C VAL A 209 -10.29 -6.34 -20.62
N PRO A 210 -11.46 -6.89 -20.23
CA PRO A 210 -12.57 -6.08 -19.74
C PRO A 210 -12.14 -5.31 -18.48
N ALA A 211 -12.43 -4.01 -18.45
CA ALA A 211 -12.19 -3.18 -17.27
C ALA A 211 -13.06 -3.68 -16.11
N LYS A 212 -12.43 -3.98 -14.96
CA LYS A 212 -13.18 -4.20 -13.73
C LYS A 212 -13.87 -2.88 -13.36
N PRO A 213 -15.17 -2.85 -13.05
CA PRO A 213 -15.88 -1.59 -12.81
C PRO A 213 -15.23 -0.79 -11.69
N ALA A 214 -15.06 0.52 -11.93
CA ALA A 214 -14.59 1.46 -10.93
C ALA A 214 -15.67 1.62 -9.86
N PHE A 215 -15.35 1.34 -8.61
CA PHE A 215 -16.27 1.57 -7.50
C PHE A 215 -16.22 3.04 -7.06
N HIS A 216 -17.39 3.64 -6.90
CA HIS A 216 -17.56 5.01 -6.42
C HIS A 216 -17.13 5.10 -4.95
N ASN A 217 -16.31 6.11 -4.66
CA ASN A 217 -15.90 6.48 -3.30
C ASN A 217 -17.12 6.87 -2.45
N THR A 218 -17.49 6.04 -1.49
CA THR A 218 -18.36 6.49 -0.41
C THR A 218 -17.95 5.78 0.89
N LEU A 219 -17.65 6.60 1.90
CA LEU A 219 -17.57 6.29 3.32
C LEU A 219 -16.24 5.79 3.89
N VAL A 220 -15.53 6.74 4.47
CA VAL A 220 -14.62 6.47 5.60
C VAL A 220 -15.51 6.32 6.86
N ALA A 221 -15.86 5.09 7.20
CA ALA A 221 -16.52 4.80 8.47
C ALA A 221 -15.46 4.47 9.53
N LYS A 222 -15.51 5.13 10.69
CA LYS A 222 -14.75 4.70 11.87
C LYS A 222 -15.29 3.34 12.33
N LEU A 223 -14.43 2.31 12.31
CA LEU A 223 -14.76 1.05 12.98
C LEU A 223 -14.64 1.24 14.50
N SER A 224 -15.54 0.63 15.26
CA SER A 224 -15.39 0.60 16.71
C SER A 224 -14.14 -0.20 17.09
N ASN A 225 -13.45 0.21 18.15
CA ASN A 225 -12.22 -0.45 18.63
C ASN A 225 -12.40 -1.95 18.92
N SER A 226 -13.63 -2.43 19.14
CA SER A 226 -13.94 -3.84 19.41
C SER A 226 -13.88 -4.72 18.16
N ASP A 227 -14.30 -4.21 17.01
CA ASP A 227 -14.37 -4.99 15.76
C ASP A 227 -13.02 -5.06 15.06
N ALA A 228 -12.24 -4.00 15.17
CA ALA A 228 -10.88 -3.95 14.66
C ALA A 228 -9.94 -4.91 15.42
N LYS A 229 -10.07 -5.02 16.76
CA LYS A 229 -9.26 -5.91 17.59
C LYS A 229 -9.47 -7.40 17.28
N LYS A 230 -10.69 -7.80 16.93
CA LYS A 230 -11.01 -9.19 16.54
C LYS A 230 -10.32 -9.61 15.24
N ARG A 231 -10.18 -8.72 14.27
CA ARG A 231 -9.54 -9.02 12.98
C ARG A 231 -8.01 -9.14 13.06
N TRP A 232 -7.36 -8.33 13.88
CA TRP A 232 -5.90 -8.37 14.05
C TRP A 232 -5.42 -9.65 14.74
N ASN A 233 -6.18 -10.20 15.68
CA ASN A 233 -5.83 -11.46 16.35
C ASN A 233 -5.85 -12.67 15.40
N LEU A 234 -6.58 -12.61 14.28
CA LEU A 234 -6.58 -13.66 13.26
C LEU A 234 -5.34 -13.64 12.36
N PHE A 235 -4.63 -12.51 12.26
CA PHE A 235 -3.43 -12.38 11.43
C PHE A 235 -2.11 -12.47 12.20
N SER A 236 -2.17 -12.45 13.54
CA SER A 236 -0.96 -12.49 14.40
C SER A 236 -0.46 -13.90 14.74
N PHE A 237 -1.15 -14.96 14.33
CA PHE A 237 -0.81 -16.36 14.68
C PHE A 237 -0.24 -17.18 13.50
N GLY A 238 0.55 -16.57 12.64
CA GLY A 238 1.13 -17.24 11.49
C GLY A 238 2.63 -17.08 11.31
N ASN A 239 3.40 -16.91 12.40
CA ASN A 239 4.87 -16.98 12.34
C ASN A 239 5.37 -17.70 13.61
N ASN A 240 5.49 -19.00 13.50
CA ASN A 240 6.45 -19.82 14.20
C ASN A 240 7.26 -20.60 13.16
#